data_cc9f6ec28934c74e07924d5f4b91201f
#
_entry.id   cc9f6ec28934c74e07924d5f4b91201f
#
_cell.length_a   1.000
_cell.length_b   1.000
_cell.length_c   1.000
_cell.angle_alpha   90.00
_cell.angle_beta   90.00
_cell.angle_gamma   90.00
#
_symmetry.space_group_name_H-M   'P 1'
#
loop_
_entity.id
_entity.type
_entity.pdbx_description
1 polymer ?
#
loop_
_entity_poly.entity_id
_entity_poly.type
_entity_poly.pdbx_seq_one_letter_code
_entity_poly.pdbx_strand_id
1 'polypeptide(L)'
;MHYDPDIHQRRSIRLRGYDYSSNGAYFVTICTQGRGCLFGVVADGTMHLNDAGLMLSEWWLKLPERFPAIAMDEYLVMPNHFHGIIMINDADTELSPHDVDRRGEPRVRPPLESCIRPPLNGEHENQGEHKVRPYGTPAGSVGRIVQAFKSMTTNAYIHGVNEHGWPPFPGRLWQRNYYERVIRDERELDVARKYILENPIKWDLDRENPQNAPAATYR
;
A
#
# COMPACT_ATOMS: atom_id res chain seq x y z
N MET A 1 -10.76 24.34 -19.12
CA MET A 1 -11.05 22.96 -19.56
C MET A 1 -12.29 22.50 -18.82
N HIS A 2 -13.37 22.24 -19.55
CA HIS A 2 -14.62 21.76 -18.96
C HIS A 2 -14.47 20.27 -18.63
N TYR A 3 -14.90 19.85 -17.43
CA TYR A 3 -14.89 18.44 -17.01
C TYR A 3 -16.01 17.72 -17.74
N ASP A 4 -15.66 16.73 -18.56
CA ASP A 4 -16.62 15.85 -19.25
C ASP A 4 -16.67 14.50 -18.51
N PRO A 5 -17.79 14.17 -17.85
CA PRO A 5 -17.93 12.92 -17.10
C PRO A 5 -17.92 11.66 -17.97
N ASP A 6 -18.24 11.75 -19.26
CA ASP A 6 -18.28 10.61 -20.18
C ASP A 6 -16.87 10.24 -20.70
N ILE A 7 -15.97 11.23 -20.76
CA ILE A 7 -14.56 11.03 -21.16
C ILE A 7 -13.70 10.69 -19.94
N HIS A 8 -14.04 11.20 -18.75
CA HIS A 8 -13.28 11.06 -17.52
C HIS A 8 -13.89 10.03 -16.56
N GLN A 9 -14.27 8.85 -17.07
CA GLN A 9 -14.80 7.73 -16.28
C GLN A 9 -13.76 7.21 -15.28
N ARG A 10 -13.53 7.99 -14.24
CA ARG A 10 -12.65 7.64 -13.13
C ARG A 10 -13.43 6.75 -12.17
N ARG A 11 -13.48 5.45 -12.43
CA ARG A 11 -14.01 4.49 -11.46
C ARG A 11 -13.03 4.44 -10.28
N SER A 12 -13.45 5.02 -9.16
CA SER A 12 -12.77 4.79 -7.88
C SER A 12 -12.91 3.30 -7.55
N ILE A 13 -11.80 2.62 -7.34
CA ILE A 13 -11.76 1.23 -6.85
C ILE A 13 -12.14 1.15 -5.36
N ARG A 14 -12.28 2.29 -4.70
CA ARG A 14 -12.66 2.39 -3.29
C ARG A 14 -14.11 2.03 -3.09
N LEU A 15 -14.36 1.24 -2.05
CA LEU A 15 -15.72 0.93 -1.60
C LEU A 15 -16.43 2.23 -1.24
N ARG A 16 -17.61 2.44 -1.85
CA ARG A 16 -18.39 3.64 -1.63
C ARG A 16 -18.93 3.65 -0.19
N GLY A 17 -18.65 4.72 0.56
CA GLY A 17 -19.11 4.84 1.95
C GLY A 17 -18.24 4.12 2.99
N TYR A 18 -17.19 3.39 2.59
CA TYR A 18 -16.27 2.76 3.53
C TYR A 18 -15.29 3.77 4.12
N ASP A 19 -15.10 3.73 5.43
CA ASP A 19 -14.12 4.55 6.14
C ASP A 19 -12.75 3.85 6.20
N TYR A 20 -11.84 4.28 5.36
CA TYR A 20 -10.47 3.75 5.27
C TYR A 20 -9.54 4.24 6.39
N SER A 21 -10.06 4.88 7.43
CA SER A 21 -9.39 5.14 8.70
C SER A 21 -9.81 4.17 9.80
N SER A 22 -10.77 3.28 9.51
CA SER A 22 -11.22 2.25 10.45
C SER A 22 -10.13 1.23 10.74
N ASN A 23 -10.18 0.66 11.95
CA ASN A 23 -9.34 -0.48 12.32
C ASN A 23 -9.53 -1.63 11.34
N GLY A 24 -8.43 -2.31 11.04
CA GLY A 24 -8.44 -3.44 10.13
C GLY A 24 -7.15 -3.57 9.33
N ALA A 25 -7.08 -4.59 8.51
CA ALA A 25 -5.96 -4.86 7.62
C ALA A 25 -6.30 -4.45 6.18
N TYR A 26 -5.33 -3.84 5.51
CA TYR A 26 -5.46 -3.29 4.18
C TYR A 26 -4.29 -3.72 3.30
N PHE A 27 -4.59 -4.48 2.25
CA PHE A 27 -3.61 -4.78 1.22
C PHE A 27 -3.52 -3.62 0.23
N VAL A 28 -2.31 -3.16 -0.09
CA VAL A 28 -2.06 -2.08 -1.05
C VAL A 28 -1.09 -2.50 -2.14
N THR A 29 -1.33 -2.00 -3.37
CA THR A 29 -0.38 -2.11 -4.50
C THR A 29 -0.12 -0.73 -5.07
N ILE A 30 1.15 -0.36 -5.16
CA ILE A 30 1.61 0.96 -5.61
C ILE A 30 2.55 0.76 -6.81
N CYS A 31 2.16 1.24 -8.00
CA CYS A 31 2.93 1.03 -9.22
C CYS A 31 3.70 2.28 -9.63
N THR A 32 4.87 2.10 -10.27
CA THR A 32 5.61 3.19 -10.90
C THR A 32 4.84 3.77 -12.08
N GLN A 33 5.06 5.05 -12.33
CA GLN A 33 4.53 5.70 -13.53
C GLN A 33 5.20 5.08 -14.77
N GLY A 34 4.36 4.67 -15.75
CA GLY A 34 4.87 4.08 -16.99
C GLY A 34 5.44 2.66 -16.83
N ARG A 35 5.26 2.01 -15.67
CA ARG A 35 5.76 0.64 -15.39
C ARG A 35 7.27 0.48 -15.49
N GLY A 36 8.05 1.55 -15.27
CA GLY A 36 9.51 1.48 -15.28
C GLY A 36 10.04 0.57 -14.17
N CYS A 37 10.89 -0.39 -14.52
CA CYS A 37 11.57 -1.29 -13.56
C CYS A 37 12.74 -0.55 -12.89
N LEU A 38 12.48 0.14 -11.78
CA LEU A 38 13.40 1.05 -11.12
C LEU A 38 14.00 0.49 -9.83
N PHE A 39 13.46 -0.62 -9.29
CA PHE A 39 13.75 -1.07 -7.93
C PHE A 39 14.56 -2.36 -7.86
N GLY A 40 14.97 -2.89 -9.01
CA GLY A 40 15.73 -4.13 -9.11
C GLY A 40 15.22 -5.04 -10.22
N VAL A 41 15.59 -6.32 -10.13
CA VAL A 41 15.24 -7.34 -11.13
C VAL A 41 14.77 -8.61 -10.46
N VAL A 42 13.91 -9.37 -11.13
CA VAL A 42 13.59 -10.73 -10.74
C VAL A 42 14.45 -11.68 -11.55
N ALA A 43 15.20 -12.55 -10.88
CA ALA A 43 15.99 -13.61 -11.48
C ALA A 43 15.72 -14.92 -10.73
N ASP A 44 15.51 -16.00 -11.46
CA ASP A 44 15.22 -17.33 -10.91
C ASP A 44 14.08 -17.34 -9.87
N GLY A 45 13.03 -16.55 -10.14
CA GLY A 45 11.87 -16.43 -9.25
C GLY A 45 12.15 -15.67 -7.94
N THR A 46 13.30 -15.00 -7.83
CA THR A 46 13.70 -14.22 -6.66
C THR A 46 13.87 -12.76 -7.02
N MET A 47 13.37 -11.86 -6.17
CA MET A 47 13.57 -10.42 -6.33
C MET A 47 14.93 -9.98 -5.80
N HIS A 48 15.75 -9.39 -6.64
CA HIS A 48 17.04 -8.78 -6.30
C HIS A 48 16.89 -7.25 -6.32
N LEU A 49 16.86 -6.66 -5.12
CA LEU A 49 16.71 -5.22 -4.95
C LEU A 49 18.02 -4.51 -5.31
N ASN A 50 17.90 -3.36 -5.98
CA ASN A 50 18.96 -2.38 -6.05
C ASN A 50 18.82 -1.37 -4.88
N ASP A 51 19.70 -0.37 -4.80
CA ASP A 51 19.69 0.63 -3.72
C ASP A 51 18.37 1.38 -3.63
N ALA A 52 17.70 1.65 -4.75
CA ALA A 52 16.38 2.27 -4.76
C ALA A 52 15.30 1.34 -4.18
N GLY A 53 15.39 0.05 -4.45
CA GLY A 53 14.51 -0.96 -3.85
C GLY A 53 14.72 -1.10 -2.35
N LEU A 54 15.98 -1.09 -1.89
CA LEU A 54 16.33 -1.10 -0.47
C LEU A 54 15.79 0.16 0.24
N MET A 55 15.94 1.33 -0.37
CA MET A 55 15.37 2.58 0.13
C MET A 55 13.85 2.49 0.33
N LEU A 56 13.10 1.86 -0.59
CA LEU A 56 11.64 1.67 -0.42
C LEU A 56 11.32 0.82 0.82
N SER A 57 12.07 -0.28 1.02
CA SER A 57 11.90 -1.14 2.20
C SER A 57 12.13 -0.37 3.50
N GLU A 58 13.19 0.44 3.56
CA GLU A 58 13.46 1.27 4.73
C GLU A 58 12.34 2.27 5.03
N TRP A 59 11.85 2.99 4.01
CA TRP A 59 10.77 3.96 4.21
C TRP A 59 9.44 3.30 4.58
N TRP A 60 9.19 2.08 4.09
CA TRP A 60 8.00 1.33 4.50
C TRP A 60 8.03 0.97 5.97
N LEU A 61 9.17 0.46 6.44
CA LEU A 61 9.35 0.07 7.85
C LEU A 61 9.35 1.27 8.81
N LYS A 62 9.67 2.48 8.34
CA LYS A 62 9.63 3.73 9.13
C LYS A 62 8.24 4.37 9.20
N LEU A 63 7.25 3.89 8.47
CA LEU A 63 5.90 4.47 8.50
C LEU A 63 5.26 4.49 9.90
N PRO A 64 5.40 3.46 10.76
CA PRO A 64 4.86 3.50 12.12
C PRO A 64 5.42 4.63 13.00
N GLU A 65 6.65 5.09 12.75
CA GLU A 65 7.22 6.25 13.48
C GLU A 65 6.41 7.53 13.23
N ARG A 66 5.81 7.64 12.05
CA ARG A 66 4.97 8.78 11.64
C ARG A 66 3.49 8.57 11.93
N PHE A 67 3.05 7.33 11.94
CA PHE A 67 1.66 6.92 12.14
C PHE A 67 1.59 5.87 13.26
N PRO A 68 1.61 6.28 14.54
CA PRO A 68 1.71 5.33 15.65
C PRO A 68 0.56 4.31 15.75
N ALA A 69 -0.59 4.64 15.16
CA ALA A 69 -1.76 3.74 15.12
C ALA A 69 -1.68 2.64 14.06
N ILE A 70 -0.52 2.48 13.35
CA ILE A 70 -0.38 1.42 12.35
C ILE A 70 0.70 0.42 12.72
N ALA A 71 0.49 -0.82 12.26
CA ALA A 71 1.52 -1.83 12.19
C ALA A 71 1.68 -2.29 10.73
N MET A 72 2.89 -2.69 10.37
CA MET A 72 3.17 -3.25 9.05
C MET A 72 3.17 -4.76 9.14
N ASP A 73 2.57 -5.41 8.15
CA ASP A 73 2.63 -6.85 7.97
C ASP A 73 3.53 -7.19 6.77
N GLU A 74 3.26 -8.26 6.04
CA GLU A 74 4.06 -8.64 4.88
C GLU A 74 4.10 -7.56 3.81
N TYR A 75 5.27 -7.38 3.20
CA TYR A 75 5.46 -6.48 2.06
C TYR A 75 6.49 -7.03 1.09
N LEU A 76 6.45 -6.52 -0.13
CA LEU A 76 7.40 -6.88 -1.18
C LEU A 76 7.61 -5.70 -2.14
N VAL A 77 8.87 -5.41 -2.42
CA VAL A 77 9.27 -4.54 -3.51
C VAL A 77 9.46 -5.40 -4.75
N MET A 78 8.74 -5.08 -5.82
CA MET A 78 8.89 -5.68 -7.15
C MET A 78 9.62 -4.71 -8.09
N PRO A 79 10.09 -5.11 -9.28
CA PRO A 79 10.88 -4.23 -10.14
C PRO A 79 10.25 -2.88 -10.42
N ASN A 80 8.92 -2.79 -10.52
CA ASN A 80 8.18 -1.58 -10.87
C ASN A 80 6.93 -1.33 -10.04
N HIS A 81 6.74 -2.08 -8.97
CA HIS A 81 5.62 -1.87 -8.04
C HIS A 81 5.96 -2.35 -6.64
N PHE A 82 5.09 -2.04 -5.72
CA PHE A 82 5.21 -2.37 -4.31
C PHE A 82 3.89 -2.98 -3.82
N HIS A 83 3.98 -4.07 -3.09
CA HIS A 83 2.88 -4.65 -2.32
C HIS A 83 3.15 -4.52 -0.83
N GLY A 84 2.11 -4.27 -0.05
CA GLY A 84 2.23 -4.30 1.40
C GLY A 84 0.88 -4.39 2.10
N ILE A 85 0.91 -4.83 3.35
CA ILE A 85 -0.24 -4.91 4.22
C ILE A 85 -0.05 -3.90 5.35
N ILE A 86 -1.03 -3.01 5.51
CA ILE A 86 -1.12 -2.00 6.58
C ILE A 86 -2.20 -2.47 7.54
N MET A 87 -1.87 -2.55 8.81
CA MET A 87 -2.82 -2.80 9.89
C MET A 87 -3.06 -1.48 10.64
N ILE A 88 -4.31 -1.01 10.67
CA ILE A 88 -4.71 0.16 11.47
C ILE A 88 -5.33 -0.35 12.76
N ASN A 89 -4.77 0.09 13.89
CA ASN A 89 -5.23 -0.26 15.23
C ASN A 89 -5.84 0.97 15.92
N ASP A 90 -6.60 0.77 17.00
CA ASP A 90 -6.99 1.88 17.86
C ASP A 90 -5.77 2.53 18.50
N ALA A 91 -5.75 3.86 18.52
CA ALA A 91 -4.64 4.62 19.11
C ALA A 91 -4.46 4.35 20.62
N ASP A 92 -5.46 3.75 21.27
CA ASP A 92 -5.46 3.40 22.70
C ASP A 92 -4.86 2.01 22.99
N THR A 93 -4.49 1.24 21.97
CA THR A 93 -3.75 0.00 22.18
C THR A 93 -2.27 0.32 22.26
N GLU A 94 -1.85 0.91 23.41
CA GLU A 94 -0.45 0.95 23.78
C GLU A 94 0.09 -0.49 23.73
N LEU A 95 0.89 -0.80 22.72
CA LEU A 95 1.81 -1.92 22.79
C LEU A 95 2.76 -1.62 23.94
N SER A 96 2.38 -2.10 25.13
CA SER A 96 3.19 -1.97 26.33
C SER A 96 4.57 -2.55 26.05
N PRO A 97 5.67 -1.89 26.50
CA PRO A 97 7.04 -2.42 26.38
C PRO A 97 7.25 -3.79 27.05
N HIS A 98 6.19 -4.39 27.59
CA HIS A 98 6.21 -5.66 28.31
C HIS A 98 5.81 -6.90 27.49
N ASP A 99 5.57 -6.77 26.17
CA ASP A 99 5.21 -7.92 25.30
C ASP A 99 6.42 -8.66 24.68
N VAL A 100 7.60 -8.46 25.21
CA VAL A 100 8.72 -9.37 25.04
C VAL A 100 8.72 -10.36 26.20
N ASP A 101 8.83 -11.64 25.91
CA ASP A 101 9.06 -12.63 26.95
C ASP A 101 10.46 -12.41 27.58
N ARG A 102 10.72 -13.02 28.75
CA ARG A 102 11.99 -12.89 29.46
C ARG A 102 13.22 -13.37 28.67
N ARG A 103 13.05 -13.82 27.42
CA ARG A 103 14.06 -14.27 26.49
C ARG A 103 14.27 -13.32 25.30
N GLY A 104 13.53 -12.19 25.23
CA GLY A 104 13.66 -11.22 24.15
C GLY A 104 12.99 -11.64 22.84
N GLU A 105 12.16 -12.70 22.85
CA GLU A 105 11.43 -13.13 21.68
C GLU A 105 10.09 -12.36 21.57
N PRO A 106 9.71 -11.91 20.36
CA PRO A 106 8.42 -11.24 20.16
C PRO A 106 7.29 -12.20 20.53
N ARG A 107 6.47 -11.82 21.51
CA ARG A 107 5.23 -12.56 21.77
C ARG A 107 4.36 -12.56 20.54
N VAL A 108 3.78 -13.72 20.28
CA VAL A 108 2.80 -13.98 19.22
C VAL A 108 1.85 -12.81 19.05
N ARG A 109 1.77 -12.29 17.83
CA ARG A 109 0.86 -11.20 17.41
C ARG A 109 -0.55 -11.46 17.94
N PRO A 110 -1.29 -10.44 18.42
CA PRO A 110 -2.68 -10.64 18.84
C PRO A 110 -3.49 -11.20 17.66
N PRO A 111 -4.44 -12.11 17.92
CA PRO A 111 -5.32 -12.64 16.89
C PRO A 111 -6.00 -11.49 16.15
N LEU A 112 -6.15 -11.62 14.83
CA LEU A 112 -6.78 -10.62 13.96
C LEU A 112 -8.22 -10.30 14.37
N GLU A 113 -8.86 -11.16 15.18
CA GLU A 113 -10.19 -10.98 15.75
C GLU A 113 -10.31 -9.67 16.55
N SER A 114 -9.22 -9.18 17.13
CA SER A 114 -9.22 -7.89 17.85
C SER A 114 -9.16 -6.68 16.92
N CYS A 115 -8.77 -6.88 15.66
CA CYS A 115 -8.60 -5.84 14.65
C CYS A 115 -9.69 -5.83 13.57
N ILE A 116 -10.57 -6.85 13.54
CA ILE A 116 -11.65 -6.99 12.55
C ILE A 116 -12.97 -6.58 13.21
N ARG A 117 -13.64 -5.58 12.65
CA ARG A 117 -15.02 -5.26 13.03
C ARG A 117 -15.96 -6.40 12.62
N PRO A 118 -16.89 -6.82 13.48
CA PRO A 118 -17.97 -7.72 13.07
C PRO A 118 -18.78 -7.10 11.93
N PRO A 119 -19.40 -7.90 11.05
CA PRO A 119 -20.22 -7.40 9.97
C PRO A 119 -21.33 -6.52 10.53
N LEU A 120 -21.54 -5.36 9.94
CA LEU A 120 -22.59 -4.41 10.28
C LEU A 120 -23.95 -5.03 9.91
N ASN A 121 -24.55 -5.77 10.82
CA ASN A 121 -25.98 -6.04 10.81
C ASN A 121 -26.65 -4.93 11.64
N GLY A 122 -27.11 -3.91 10.97
CA GLY A 122 -27.83 -2.82 11.59
C GLY A 122 -28.33 -1.84 10.55
N GLU A 123 -29.61 -1.88 10.30
CA GLU A 123 -30.34 -0.86 9.57
C GLU A 123 -30.13 0.48 10.27
N HIS A 124 -29.37 1.40 9.66
CA HIS A 124 -29.32 2.79 10.10
C HIS A 124 -30.15 3.64 9.17
N GLU A 125 -31.25 4.12 9.75
CA GLU A 125 -32.12 5.17 9.19
C GLU A 125 -31.30 6.35 8.69
N ASN A 126 -31.65 6.73 7.47
CA ASN A 126 -31.11 7.79 6.68
C ASN A 126 -31.60 9.14 7.23
N GLN A 127 -30.85 9.79 8.14
CA GLN A 127 -31.04 11.21 8.42
C GLN A 127 -29.99 12.00 7.65
N GLY A 128 -30.47 12.67 6.62
CA GLY A 128 -29.67 13.50 5.73
C GLY A 128 -29.05 14.70 6.43
N GLU A 129 -27.74 14.65 6.62
CA GLU A 129 -26.92 15.84 6.67
C GLU A 129 -25.84 15.72 5.59
N HIS A 130 -25.91 16.55 4.57
CA HIS A 130 -24.85 16.78 3.63
C HIS A 130 -23.65 17.40 4.37
N LYS A 131 -22.86 16.58 5.09
CA LYS A 131 -21.52 16.98 5.54
C LYS A 131 -20.66 17.17 4.30
N VAL A 132 -20.43 18.43 3.95
CA VAL A 132 -19.38 18.85 3.01
C VAL A 132 -18.08 18.17 3.50
N ARG A 133 -17.58 17.19 2.74
CA ARG A 133 -16.32 16.51 3.07
C ARG A 133 -15.22 17.57 3.03
N PRO A 134 -14.41 17.74 4.10
CA PRO A 134 -13.23 18.59 4.02
C PRO A 134 -12.38 18.14 2.83
N TYR A 135 -11.89 19.09 2.05
CA TYR A 135 -10.95 18.84 0.95
C TYR A 135 -9.65 18.28 1.57
N GLY A 136 -9.50 16.96 1.60
CA GLY A 136 -8.30 16.29 2.13
C GLY A 136 -8.54 14.82 2.43
N THR A 137 -7.46 14.05 2.41
CA THR A 137 -7.47 12.65 2.85
C THR A 137 -7.48 12.65 4.38
N PRO A 138 -8.42 11.95 5.07
CA PRO A 138 -8.49 11.93 6.53
C PRO A 138 -7.16 11.53 7.18
N ALA A 139 -6.84 12.12 8.31
CA ALA A 139 -5.67 11.75 9.10
C ALA A 139 -5.79 10.25 9.49
N GLY A 140 -4.67 9.52 9.49
CA GLY A 140 -4.65 8.09 9.84
C GLY A 140 -5.25 7.13 8.81
N SER A 141 -5.88 7.61 7.72
CA SER A 141 -6.43 6.73 6.69
C SER A 141 -5.35 6.09 5.83
N VAL A 142 -5.64 4.90 5.26
CA VAL A 142 -4.77 4.22 4.29
C VAL A 142 -4.32 5.17 3.17
N GLY A 143 -5.24 6.01 2.67
CA GLY A 143 -4.90 7.00 1.65
C GLY A 143 -3.86 8.01 2.09
N ARG A 144 -3.89 8.44 3.36
CA ARG A 144 -2.89 9.37 3.92
C ARG A 144 -1.55 8.70 4.12
N ILE A 145 -1.54 7.45 4.58
CA ILE A 145 -0.32 6.64 4.76
C ILE A 145 0.36 6.41 3.41
N VAL A 146 -0.38 5.94 2.40
CA VAL A 146 0.15 5.74 1.04
C VAL A 146 0.64 7.05 0.41
N GLN A 147 -0.07 8.17 0.63
CA GLN A 147 0.38 9.48 0.16
C GLN A 147 1.72 9.88 0.79
N ALA A 148 1.89 9.67 2.10
CA ALA A 148 3.13 9.94 2.80
C ALA A 148 4.27 9.07 2.27
N PHE A 149 4.05 7.75 2.13
CA PHE A 149 5.02 6.82 1.55
C PHE A 149 5.47 7.27 0.15
N LYS A 150 4.52 7.54 -0.76
CA LYS A 150 4.84 8.02 -2.11
C LYS A 150 5.65 9.32 -2.10
N SER A 151 5.32 10.25 -1.22
CA SER A 151 6.02 11.54 -1.13
C SER A 151 7.46 11.35 -0.62
N MET A 152 7.64 10.61 0.48
CA MET A 152 8.97 10.37 1.08
C MET A 152 9.87 9.61 0.12
N THR A 153 9.38 8.53 -0.48
CA THR A 153 10.15 7.71 -1.42
C THR A 153 10.46 8.44 -2.73
N THR A 154 9.57 9.33 -3.21
CA THR A 154 9.86 10.17 -4.38
C THR A 154 11.01 11.13 -4.08
N ASN A 155 10.99 11.81 -2.93
CA ASN A 155 12.07 12.72 -2.54
C ASN A 155 13.40 11.98 -2.35
N ALA A 156 13.39 10.83 -1.69
CA ALA A 156 14.58 10.01 -1.52
C ALA A 156 15.12 9.49 -2.86
N TYR A 157 14.23 9.09 -3.79
CA TYR A 157 14.63 8.65 -5.11
C TYR A 157 15.28 9.79 -5.94
N ILE A 158 14.69 11.02 -5.88
CA ILE A 158 15.28 12.21 -6.53
C ILE A 158 16.70 12.48 -5.99
N HIS A 159 16.89 12.33 -4.67
CA HIS A 159 18.22 12.43 -4.06
C HIS A 159 19.16 11.35 -4.62
N GLY A 160 18.71 10.10 -4.72
CA GLY A 160 19.47 9.01 -5.34
C GLY A 160 19.84 9.28 -6.82
N VAL A 161 18.95 9.90 -7.61
CA VAL A 161 19.26 10.32 -8.98
C VAL A 161 20.37 11.35 -9.00
N ASN A 162 20.32 12.37 -8.13
CA ASN A 162 21.26 13.47 -8.12
C ASN A 162 22.64 13.10 -7.57
N GLU A 163 22.70 12.24 -6.55
CA GLU A 163 23.95 11.98 -5.83
C GLU A 163 24.54 10.60 -6.08
N HIS A 164 23.69 9.62 -6.46
CA HIS A 164 24.11 8.23 -6.63
C HIS A 164 23.95 7.72 -8.06
N GLY A 165 23.52 8.59 -9.00
CA GLY A 165 23.40 8.23 -10.40
C GLY A 165 22.28 7.22 -10.70
N TRP A 166 21.24 7.17 -9.87
CA TRP A 166 20.10 6.30 -10.15
C TRP A 166 19.39 6.69 -11.45
N PRO A 167 18.76 5.74 -12.15
CA PRO A 167 18.02 6.04 -13.37
C PRO A 167 16.95 7.11 -13.13
N PRO A 168 16.87 8.18 -13.93
CA PRO A 168 15.83 9.19 -13.80
C PRO A 168 14.48 8.62 -14.22
N PHE A 169 13.39 9.20 -13.70
CA PHE A 169 12.04 8.87 -14.09
C PHE A 169 11.34 10.08 -14.75
N PRO A 170 10.46 9.87 -15.75
CA PRO A 170 9.77 10.96 -16.43
C PRO A 170 8.58 11.47 -15.59
N GLY A 171 8.66 12.70 -15.14
CA GLY A 171 7.56 13.43 -14.48
C GLY A 171 7.22 12.95 -13.07
N ARG A 172 6.78 11.70 -12.89
CA ARG A 172 6.37 11.15 -11.59
C ARG A 172 6.97 9.76 -11.36
N LEU A 173 7.42 9.49 -10.13
CA LEU A 173 7.87 8.15 -9.75
C LEU A 173 6.68 7.18 -9.71
N TRP A 174 5.61 7.56 -9.02
CA TRP A 174 4.44 6.72 -8.79
C TRP A 174 3.24 7.11 -9.65
N GLN A 175 2.44 6.13 -10.04
CA GLN A 175 1.11 6.37 -10.59
C GLN A 175 0.27 7.18 -9.59
N ARG A 176 -0.66 7.99 -10.11
CA ARG A 176 -1.52 8.82 -9.26
C ARG A 176 -2.36 7.98 -8.30
N ASN A 177 -2.96 6.93 -8.82
CA ASN A 177 -3.77 6.00 -8.04
C ASN A 177 -2.89 4.88 -7.45
N TYR A 178 -3.48 4.06 -6.62
CA TYR A 178 -2.97 2.80 -6.11
C TYR A 178 -4.15 1.85 -5.93
N TYR A 179 -3.88 0.55 -5.82
CA TYR A 179 -4.90 -0.44 -5.55
C TYR A 179 -4.94 -0.68 -4.04
N GLU A 180 -6.15 -0.81 -3.50
CA GLU A 180 -6.35 -1.17 -2.11
C GLU A 180 -7.47 -2.18 -1.99
N ARG A 181 -7.33 -3.10 -1.05
CA ARG A 181 -8.33 -4.09 -0.68
C ARG A 181 -8.41 -4.17 0.83
N VAL A 182 -9.62 -4.11 1.37
CA VAL A 182 -9.90 -4.39 2.78
C VAL A 182 -9.78 -5.89 2.98
N ILE A 183 -9.00 -6.31 3.96
CA ILE A 183 -8.88 -7.70 4.42
C ILE A 183 -9.89 -7.88 5.54
N ARG A 184 -10.78 -8.87 5.40
CA ARG A 184 -11.96 -9.02 6.28
C ARG A 184 -11.78 -10.05 7.38
N ASP A 185 -10.90 -11.00 7.17
CA ASP A 185 -10.65 -12.10 8.10
C ASP A 185 -9.22 -12.64 7.97
N GLU A 186 -8.83 -13.55 8.87
CA GLU A 186 -7.52 -14.19 8.90
C GLU A 186 -7.22 -14.98 7.62
N ARG A 187 -8.24 -15.63 7.05
CA ARG A 187 -8.07 -16.39 5.80
C ARG A 187 -7.73 -15.47 4.62
N GLU A 188 -8.39 -14.31 4.51
CA GLU A 188 -8.05 -13.31 3.49
C GLU A 188 -6.65 -12.72 3.73
N LEU A 189 -6.23 -12.58 5.00
CA LEU A 189 -4.90 -12.12 5.36
C LEU A 189 -3.83 -13.12 4.92
N ASP A 190 -4.02 -14.40 5.20
CA ASP A 190 -3.08 -15.45 4.79
C ASP A 190 -2.98 -15.55 3.27
N VAL A 191 -4.11 -15.40 2.55
CA VAL A 191 -4.11 -15.33 1.09
C VAL A 191 -3.32 -14.13 0.58
N ALA A 192 -3.44 -12.96 1.23
CA ALA A 192 -2.70 -11.76 0.85
C ALA A 192 -1.20 -11.91 1.12
N ARG A 193 -0.81 -12.45 2.28
CA ARG A 193 0.59 -12.77 2.62
C ARG A 193 1.20 -13.73 1.60
N LYS A 194 0.50 -14.83 1.32
CA LYS A 194 0.94 -15.81 0.34
C LYS A 194 1.11 -15.19 -1.05
N TYR A 195 0.16 -14.36 -1.47
CA TYR A 195 0.25 -13.64 -2.75
C TYR A 195 1.50 -12.76 -2.81
N ILE A 196 1.81 -12.02 -1.75
CA ILE A 196 3.02 -11.20 -1.66
C ILE A 196 4.28 -12.06 -1.82
N LEU A 197 4.40 -13.12 -1.03
CA LEU A 197 5.58 -13.99 -1.01
C LEU A 197 5.82 -14.73 -2.34
N GLU A 198 4.75 -15.14 -3.02
CA GLU A 198 4.82 -15.87 -4.29
C GLU A 198 4.94 -14.95 -5.53
N ASN A 199 4.84 -13.64 -5.35
CA ASN A 199 4.81 -12.70 -6.48
C ASN A 199 6.06 -12.76 -7.36
N PRO A 200 7.30 -12.86 -6.83
CA PRO A 200 8.50 -12.96 -7.68
C PRO A 200 8.50 -14.18 -8.59
N ILE A 201 8.02 -15.33 -8.10
CA ILE A 201 7.94 -16.57 -8.89
C ILE A 201 6.96 -16.40 -10.08
N LYS A 202 5.97 -15.52 -9.92
CA LYS A 202 4.91 -15.26 -10.91
C LYS A 202 5.18 -14.03 -11.78
N TRP A 203 6.35 -13.41 -11.64
CA TRP A 203 6.70 -12.15 -12.34
C TRP A 203 6.54 -12.22 -13.84
N ASP A 204 6.91 -13.34 -14.47
CA ASP A 204 6.78 -13.52 -15.91
C ASP A 204 5.32 -13.54 -16.40
N LEU A 205 4.37 -13.81 -15.50
CA LEU A 205 2.93 -13.78 -15.77
C LEU A 205 2.25 -12.52 -15.22
N ASP A 206 2.99 -11.66 -14.52
CA ASP A 206 2.44 -10.47 -13.92
C ASP A 206 2.03 -9.45 -15.00
N ARG A 207 0.82 -8.90 -14.88
CA ARG A 207 0.32 -7.86 -15.79
C ARG A 207 1.10 -6.54 -15.69
N GLU A 208 1.77 -6.29 -14.56
CA GLU A 208 2.61 -5.11 -14.36
C GLU A 208 4.00 -5.31 -14.98
N ASN A 209 4.38 -6.54 -15.35
CA ASN A 209 5.61 -6.80 -16.09
C ASN A 209 5.51 -6.13 -17.48
N PRO A 210 6.43 -5.22 -17.84
CA PRO A 210 6.39 -4.52 -19.12
C PRO A 210 6.42 -5.46 -20.35
N GLN A 211 6.98 -6.65 -20.21
CA GLN A 211 7.03 -7.65 -21.29
C GLN A 211 5.65 -8.22 -21.61
N ASN A 212 4.73 -8.19 -20.65
CA ASN A 212 3.35 -8.67 -20.83
C ASN A 212 2.36 -7.55 -21.21
N ALA A 213 2.85 -6.29 -21.34
CA ALA A 213 2.00 -5.19 -21.75
C ALA A 213 1.48 -5.44 -23.17
N PRO A 214 0.16 -5.35 -23.44
CA PRO A 214 -0.34 -5.43 -24.80
C PRO A 214 0.33 -4.34 -25.63
N ALA A 215 0.82 -4.69 -26.83
CA ALA A 215 1.43 -3.72 -27.74
C ALA A 215 0.50 -2.51 -27.85
N ALA A 216 1.05 -1.32 -27.57
CA ALA A 216 0.28 -0.09 -27.64
C ALA A 216 -0.27 0.05 -29.07
N THR A 217 -1.55 -0.21 -29.25
CA THR A 217 -2.26 0.12 -30.48
C THR A 217 -2.34 1.65 -30.51
N TYR A 218 -1.37 2.28 -31.19
CA TYR A 218 -1.48 3.68 -31.57
C TYR A 218 -2.72 3.82 -32.47
N ARG A 219 -3.77 4.42 -31.94
CA ARG A 219 -4.86 5.01 -32.74
C ARG A 219 -4.76 6.51 -32.67
#